data_9014d6677d87a386e78d33972f027f10
#
_entry.id   9014d6677d87a386e78d33972f027f10
#
_cell.length_a   1.000
_cell.length_b   1.000
_cell.length_c   1.000
_cell.angle_alpha   90.00
_cell.angle_beta   90.00
_cell.angle_gamma   90.00
#
_symmetry.space_group_name_H-M   'P 1'
#
loop_
_entity.id
_entity.type
_entity.pdbx_description
1 polymer ?
#
loop_
_entity_poly.entity_id
_entity_poly.type
_entity_poly.pdbx_seq_one_letter_code
_entity_poly.pdbx_strand_id
1 'polypeptide(L)'
;LPRFPGFRVRIKRGAFWYYFEPNGAPGPFVKEDMKNPCQPVRFGEDDGWLIRFFYYGHRISLEVFHALADGAGSLTLLRTLLAVYLRELGHDIPNTDGVLPPREEQEDAYFRYAKSRVRKGMGDRRAYQGNGTPEPFYTLNVTMGLVPLDKLRETAHGYGASVTEYLAAVLIEAILAKQRREGRRRELPVALAVPINLRPHFPSKTLRNFILTV
;
A
#
# COMPACT_ATOMS: atom_id res chain seq x y z
N LEU A 1 -4.03 19.54 -0.95
CA LEU A 1 -4.94 18.64 -0.24
C LEU A 1 -6.44 18.98 -0.39
N PRO A 2 -6.88 20.21 -0.73
CA PRO A 2 -8.30 20.48 -0.98
C PRO A 2 -8.91 19.53 -2.03
N ARG A 3 -8.13 19.12 -3.03
CA ARG A 3 -8.50 18.15 -4.07
C ARG A 3 -8.76 16.73 -3.49
N PHE A 4 -8.17 16.39 -2.36
CA PHE A 4 -8.23 15.06 -1.75
C PHE A 4 -8.80 15.10 -0.33
N PRO A 5 -10.09 15.40 -0.15
CA PRO A 5 -10.70 15.53 1.18
C PRO A 5 -10.66 14.22 1.98
N GLY A 6 -10.64 13.06 1.32
CA GLY A 6 -10.49 11.76 1.97
C GLY A 6 -9.16 11.56 2.70
N PHE A 7 -8.13 12.32 2.34
CA PHE A 7 -6.84 12.33 3.03
C PHE A 7 -6.73 13.48 4.06
N ARG A 8 -7.69 14.40 4.08
CA ARG A 8 -7.74 15.50 5.04
C ARG A 8 -8.56 15.13 6.26
N VAL A 9 -8.17 14.05 6.90
CA VAL A 9 -8.86 13.53 8.07
C VAL A 9 -7.86 13.19 9.18
N ARG A 10 -8.37 13.13 10.40
CA ARG A 10 -7.68 12.59 11.57
C ARG A 10 -8.51 11.47 12.18
N ILE A 11 -7.85 10.60 12.95
CA ILE A 11 -8.53 9.52 13.65
C ILE A 11 -8.98 9.99 15.03
N LYS A 12 -10.18 9.58 15.41
CA LYS A 12 -10.73 9.82 16.72
C LYS A 12 -11.19 8.52 17.36
N ARG A 13 -11.00 8.42 18.66
CA ARG A 13 -11.47 7.29 19.44
C ARG A 13 -12.92 7.54 19.88
N GLY A 14 -13.85 6.69 19.46
CA GLY A 14 -15.19 6.60 20.03
C GLY A 14 -15.22 5.71 21.26
N ALA A 15 -16.43 5.38 21.73
CA ALA A 15 -16.60 4.52 22.89
C ALA A 15 -16.08 3.08 22.65
N PHE A 16 -16.32 2.54 21.46
CA PHE A 16 -15.99 1.15 21.10
C PHE A 16 -15.20 0.99 19.81
N TRP A 17 -15.03 2.07 19.01
CA TRP A 17 -14.36 2.04 17.72
C TRP A 17 -13.61 3.33 17.45
N TYR A 18 -12.78 3.31 16.42
CA TYR A 18 -12.14 4.52 15.87
C TYR A 18 -12.91 4.98 14.63
N TYR A 19 -12.93 6.28 14.39
CA TYR A 19 -13.54 6.87 13.20
C TYR A 19 -12.71 8.04 12.69
N PHE A 20 -12.93 8.38 11.43
CA PHE A 20 -12.30 9.55 10.81
C PHE A 20 -13.20 10.76 10.95
N GLU A 21 -12.60 11.89 11.28
CA GLU A 21 -13.25 13.19 11.21
C GLU A 21 -12.39 14.16 10.39
N PRO A 22 -12.96 15.22 9.76
CA PRO A 22 -12.20 16.23 9.05
C PRO A 22 -11.09 16.81 9.92
N ASN A 23 -9.89 16.94 9.37
CA ASN A 23 -8.78 17.60 10.03
C ASN A 23 -8.74 19.08 9.61
N GLY A 24 -8.97 19.98 10.56
CA GLY A 24 -8.92 21.43 10.37
C GLY A 24 -7.53 22.03 10.51
N ALA A 25 -6.53 21.25 10.90
CA ALA A 25 -5.15 21.74 11.04
C ALA A 25 -4.59 22.23 9.70
N PRO A 26 -3.55 23.08 9.71
CA PRO A 26 -2.73 23.38 8.54
C PRO A 26 -2.29 22.11 7.84
N GLY A 27 -1.82 22.18 6.61
CA GLY A 27 -1.38 20.99 5.86
C GLY A 27 -0.33 20.16 6.60
N PRO A 28 -0.17 18.87 6.24
CA PRO A 28 0.84 18.02 6.84
C PRO A 28 2.24 18.60 6.58
N PHE A 29 3.12 18.42 7.56
CA PHE A 29 4.50 18.88 7.45
C PHE A 29 5.25 18.08 6.39
N VAL A 30 6.11 18.78 5.64
CA VAL A 30 7.10 18.16 4.75
C VAL A 30 8.41 18.10 5.53
N LYS A 31 8.97 16.92 5.71
CA LYS A 31 10.18 16.68 6.51
C LYS A 31 11.29 16.10 5.62
N GLU A 32 12.54 16.31 6.02
CA GLU A 32 13.65 15.59 5.41
C GLU A 32 13.59 14.10 5.81
N ASP A 33 13.88 13.22 4.84
CA ASP A 33 13.83 11.78 5.06
C ASP A 33 15.03 11.30 5.90
N MET A 34 14.76 10.88 7.11
CA MET A 34 15.75 10.53 8.14
C MET A 34 16.15 9.05 8.16
N LYS A 35 16.08 8.36 7.02
CA LYS A 35 16.57 6.97 6.84
C LYS A 35 15.75 5.85 7.49
N ASN A 36 14.68 6.13 8.19
CA ASN A 36 13.86 5.07 8.81
C ASN A 36 12.40 5.25 8.40
N PRO A 37 12.00 4.69 7.23
CA PRO A 37 10.65 4.82 6.71
C PRO A 37 9.63 4.03 7.56
N CYS A 38 8.36 4.36 7.38
CA CYS A 38 7.23 3.65 7.97
C CYS A 38 7.23 3.63 9.50
N GLN A 39 7.70 4.71 10.13
CA GLN A 39 7.58 4.85 11.57
C GLN A 39 6.12 4.78 12.00
N PRO A 40 5.82 4.19 13.17
CA PRO A 40 4.46 4.12 13.69
C PRO A 40 3.75 5.47 13.65
N VAL A 41 2.51 5.48 13.20
CA VAL A 41 1.65 6.65 13.28
C VAL A 41 1.09 6.73 14.70
N ARG A 42 1.45 7.80 15.44
CA ARG A 42 0.89 8.06 16.76
C ARG A 42 -0.25 9.05 16.61
N PHE A 43 -1.45 8.62 16.98
CA PHE A 43 -2.64 9.46 16.87
C PHE A 43 -2.54 10.63 17.84
N GLY A 44 -2.57 11.85 17.32
CA GLY A 44 -2.40 13.08 18.10
C GLY A 44 -1.06 13.78 17.90
N GLU A 45 -0.05 13.10 17.41
CA GLU A 45 1.18 13.74 16.92
C GLU A 45 0.96 14.30 15.50
N ASP A 46 1.87 15.16 15.04
CA ASP A 46 1.82 15.78 13.69
C ASP A 46 0.43 16.40 13.38
N ASP A 47 -0.20 17.08 14.35
CA ASP A 47 -1.55 17.65 14.26
C ASP A 47 -2.64 16.62 13.86
N GLY A 48 -2.39 15.34 14.13
CA GLY A 48 -3.29 14.25 13.82
C GLY A 48 -3.31 13.84 12.35
N TRP A 49 -2.38 14.31 11.53
CA TRP A 49 -2.28 13.91 10.14
C TRP A 49 -1.92 12.42 10.02
N LEU A 50 -2.62 11.75 9.12
CA LEU A 50 -2.44 10.32 8.82
C LEU A 50 -1.65 10.09 7.52
N ILE A 51 -1.09 11.16 6.99
CA ILE A 51 -0.19 11.17 5.84
C ILE A 51 1.04 11.99 6.19
N ARG A 52 2.18 11.60 5.67
CA ARG A 52 3.46 12.27 5.87
C ARG A 52 4.17 12.42 4.54
N PHE A 53 4.79 13.57 4.32
CA PHE A 53 5.61 13.84 3.15
C PHE A 53 7.06 14.01 3.57
N PHE A 54 7.94 13.38 2.79
CA PHE A 54 9.37 13.46 3.01
C PHE A 54 10.09 13.81 1.72
N TYR A 55 11.25 14.41 1.82
CA TYR A 55 12.15 14.64 0.70
C TYR A 55 13.58 14.26 1.06
N TYR A 56 14.35 13.82 0.07
CA TYR A 56 15.77 13.60 0.19
C TYR A 56 16.41 13.66 -1.20
N GLY A 57 17.31 14.63 -1.43
CA GLY A 57 17.88 14.89 -2.76
C GLY A 57 16.78 15.09 -3.80
N HIS A 58 16.73 14.20 -4.78
CA HIS A 58 15.72 14.23 -5.86
C HIS A 58 14.52 13.30 -5.60
N ARG A 59 14.36 12.80 -4.40
CA ARG A 59 13.26 11.91 -4.03
C ARG A 59 12.21 12.63 -3.20
N ILE A 60 10.95 12.44 -3.57
CA ILE A 60 9.79 12.79 -2.75
C ILE A 60 9.15 11.47 -2.33
N SER A 61 8.89 11.31 -1.03
CA SER A 61 8.26 10.14 -0.45
C SER A 61 6.95 10.52 0.21
N LEU A 62 5.97 9.64 0.08
CA LEU A 62 4.67 9.76 0.72
C LEU A 62 4.44 8.52 1.59
N GLU A 63 4.16 8.73 2.86
CA GLU A 63 3.64 7.70 3.76
C GLU A 63 2.16 7.95 4.03
N VAL A 64 1.38 6.90 3.96
CA VAL A 64 -0.07 6.94 4.18
C VAL A 64 -0.44 5.88 5.22
N PHE A 65 -1.20 6.26 6.23
CA PHE A 65 -1.81 5.30 7.13
C PHE A 65 -2.79 4.41 6.35
N HIS A 66 -2.52 3.11 6.31
CA HIS A 66 -3.16 2.19 5.37
C HIS A 66 -4.69 2.08 5.53
N ALA A 67 -5.26 2.53 6.66
CA ALA A 67 -6.71 2.59 6.78
C ALA A 67 -7.36 3.67 5.90
N LEU A 68 -6.59 4.67 5.41
CA LEU A 68 -7.11 5.71 4.51
C LEU A 68 -7.26 5.22 3.09
N ALA A 69 -6.22 4.56 2.57
CA ALA A 69 -6.13 4.21 1.16
C ALA A 69 -5.21 3.01 0.94
N ASP A 70 -5.43 2.30 -0.15
CA ASP A 70 -4.48 1.33 -0.69
C ASP A 70 -3.39 1.99 -1.54
N GLY A 71 -2.50 1.16 -2.10
CA GLY A 71 -1.41 1.65 -2.95
C GLY A 71 -1.89 2.42 -4.18
N ALA A 72 -3.03 2.06 -4.78
CA ALA A 72 -3.56 2.75 -5.96
C ALA A 72 -4.08 4.15 -5.61
N GLY A 73 -4.83 4.29 -4.50
CA GLY A 73 -5.29 5.58 -4.01
C GLY A 73 -4.13 6.48 -3.58
N SER A 74 -3.16 5.93 -2.85
CA SER A 74 -1.96 6.65 -2.42
C SER A 74 -1.10 7.12 -3.60
N LEU A 75 -0.95 6.28 -4.63
CA LEU A 75 -0.21 6.62 -5.84
C LEU A 75 -0.89 7.75 -6.63
N THR A 76 -2.22 7.80 -6.65
CA THR A 76 -2.98 8.90 -7.26
C THR A 76 -2.67 10.23 -6.57
N LEU A 77 -2.67 10.24 -5.23
CA LEU A 77 -2.26 11.41 -4.46
C LEU A 77 -0.82 11.85 -4.79
N LEU A 78 0.14 10.91 -4.79
CA LEU A 78 1.54 11.19 -5.07
C LEU A 78 1.74 11.73 -6.49
N ARG A 79 1.10 11.13 -7.49
CA ARG A 79 1.17 11.60 -8.89
C ARG A 79 0.64 13.01 -9.05
N THR A 80 -0.50 13.32 -8.43
CA THR A 80 -1.06 14.68 -8.47
C THR A 80 -0.15 15.69 -7.77
N LEU A 81 0.43 15.31 -6.63
CA LEU A 81 1.41 16.14 -5.95
C LEU A 81 2.61 16.45 -6.85
N LEU A 82 3.18 15.43 -7.48
CA LEU A 82 4.33 15.59 -8.39
C LEU A 82 3.97 16.44 -9.61
N ALA A 83 2.79 16.25 -10.19
CA ALA A 83 2.34 17.04 -11.33
C ALA A 83 2.20 18.53 -10.95
N VAL A 84 1.62 18.84 -9.79
CA VAL A 84 1.52 20.20 -9.28
C VAL A 84 2.92 20.78 -9.03
N TYR A 85 3.77 20.04 -8.32
CA TYR A 85 5.13 20.46 -8.02
C TYR A 85 5.94 20.80 -9.27
N LEU A 86 5.88 19.96 -10.30
CA LEU A 86 6.59 20.20 -11.55
C LEU A 86 6.04 21.43 -12.31
N ARG A 87 4.73 21.66 -12.27
CA ARG A 87 4.14 22.89 -12.84
C ARG A 87 4.61 24.15 -12.13
N GLU A 88 4.69 24.13 -10.81
CA GLU A 88 5.23 25.24 -10.02
C GLU A 88 6.70 25.53 -10.34
N LEU A 89 7.45 24.53 -10.78
CA LEU A 89 8.81 24.67 -11.30
C LEU A 89 8.87 25.15 -12.77
N GLY A 90 7.72 25.41 -13.42
CA GLY A 90 7.64 25.89 -14.80
C GLY A 90 7.66 24.78 -15.87
N HIS A 91 7.55 23.52 -15.49
CA HIS A 91 7.42 22.44 -16.48
C HIS A 91 6.01 22.36 -17.07
N ASP A 92 5.93 22.15 -18.37
CA ASP A 92 4.66 21.93 -19.09
C ASP A 92 4.15 20.50 -18.83
N ILE A 93 3.44 20.32 -17.73
CA ILE A 93 2.81 19.05 -17.35
C ILE A 93 1.31 19.14 -17.60
N PRO A 94 0.75 18.34 -18.50
CA PRO A 94 -0.68 18.35 -18.77
C PRO A 94 -1.50 18.06 -17.50
N ASN A 95 -2.60 18.78 -17.32
CA ASN A 95 -3.55 18.47 -16.26
C ASN A 95 -4.45 17.34 -16.70
N THR A 96 -3.98 16.10 -16.53
CA THR A 96 -4.70 14.87 -16.88
C THR A 96 -5.57 14.35 -15.74
N ASP A 97 -5.39 14.90 -14.54
CA ASP A 97 -6.14 14.48 -13.37
C ASP A 97 -7.52 15.16 -13.38
N GLY A 98 -8.49 14.51 -13.97
CA GLY A 98 -9.87 14.95 -13.90
C GLY A 98 -10.26 15.19 -12.44
N VAL A 99 -10.93 16.32 -12.18
CA VAL A 99 -11.51 16.56 -10.85
C VAL A 99 -12.67 15.59 -10.67
N LEU A 100 -12.43 14.50 -9.95
CA LEU A 100 -13.51 13.60 -9.57
C LEU A 100 -14.30 14.22 -8.43
N PRO A 101 -15.62 14.05 -8.41
CA PRO A 101 -16.43 14.45 -7.28
C PRO A 101 -15.91 13.75 -6.01
N PRO A 102 -15.72 14.46 -4.91
CA PRO A 102 -15.23 13.87 -3.65
C PRO A 102 -16.03 12.64 -3.19
N ARG A 103 -17.30 12.59 -3.54
CA ARG A 103 -18.19 11.46 -3.23
C ARG A 103 -17.74 10.16 -3.90
N GLU A 104 -17.36 10.20 -5.18
CA GLU A 104 -16.90 9.01 -5.91
C GLU A 104 -15.56 8.51 -5.36
N GLU A 105 -14.67 9.42 -5.00
CA GLU A 105 -13.36 9.07 -4.46
C GLU A 105 -13.41 8.55 -3.02
N GLN A 106 -14.40 8.98 -2.25
CA GLN A 106 -14.57 8.64 -0.84
C GLN A 106 -15.55 7.48 -0.61
N GLU A 107 -16.17 6.95 -1.67
CA GLU A 107 -17.14 5.86 -1.52
C GLU A 107 -16.51 4.62 -0.86
N ASP A 108 -17.29 3.92 -0.06
CA ASP A 108 -16.96 2.58 0.36
C ASP A 108 -17.40 1.59 -0.73
N ALA A 109 -16.45 1.28 -1.63
CA ALA A 109 -16.74 0.40 -2.74
C ALA A 109 -17.01 -1.05 -2.31
N TYR A 110 -16.46 -1.50 -1.18
CA TYR A 110 -16.83 -2.81 -0.64
C TYR A 110 -18.31 -2.86 -0.28
N PHE A 111 -18.82 -1.85 0.42
CA PHE A 111 -20.23 -1.81 0.79
C PHE A 111 -21.14 -1.79 -0.44
N ARG A 112 -20.71 -1.06 -1.49
CA ARG A 112 -21.47 -0.98 -2.74
C ARG A 112 -21.53 -2.30 -3.52
N TYR A 113 -20.41 -3.04 -3.56
CA TYR A 113 -20.27 -4.22 -4.41
C TYR A 113 -20.31 -5.55 -3.68
N ALA A 114 -20.21 -5.57 -2.36
CA ALA A 114 -20.34 -6.81 -1.58
C ALA A 114 -21.76 -7.36 -1.69
N LYS A 115 -21.91 -8.39 -2.48
CA LYS A 115 -23.14 -9.18 -2.55
C LYS A 115 -23.01 -10.38 -1.62
N SER A 116 -23.65 -10.29 -0.44
CA SER A 116 -23.92 -11.45 0.41
C SER A 116 -22.76 -12.18 1.15
N ARG A 117 -23.19 -13.09 1.95
CA ARG A 117 -22.55 -13.88 3.01
C ARG A 117 -21.14 -14.37 2.64
N VAL A 118 -20.17 -13.90 3.38
CA VAL A 118 -18.85 -14.52 3.44
C VAL A 118 -19.04 -15.98 3.88
N ARG A 119 -18.74 -16.94 3.02
CA ARG A 119 -18.54 -18.32 3.45
C ARG A 119 -17.32 -18.33 4.35
N LYS A 120 -17.46 -18.85 5.57
CA LYS A 120 -16.30 -19.15 6.42
C LYS A 120 -15.36 -20.02 5.59
N GLY A 121 -14.15 -19.52 5.29
CA GLY A 121 -13.11 -20.33 4.71
C GLY A 121 -12.81 -21.54 5.58
N MET A 122 -12.40 -22.64 5.00
CA MET A 122 -11.79 -23.75 5.74
C MET A 122 -10.58 -23.18 6.49
N GLY A 123 -10.49 -23.41 7.78
CA GLY A 123 -9.39 -22.93 8.62
C GLY A 123 -8.05 -23.27 7.98
N ASP A 124 -7.22 -22.25 7.78
CA ASP A 124 -5.91 -22.41 7.14
C ASP A 124 -5.02 -23.31 7.98
N ARG A 125 -4.31 -24.23 7.32
CA ARG A 125 -3.25 -24.97 7.97
C ARG A 125 -2.19 -24.02 8.45
N ARG A 126 -1.58 -24.33 9.60
CA ARG A 126 -0.47 -23.53 10.12
C ARG A 126 0.65 -23.44 9.08
N ALA A 127 0.82 -22.26 8.49
CA ALA A 127 1.89 -21.98 7.53
C ALA A 127 3.23 -21.74 8.22
N TYR A 128 4.30 -21.83 7.46
CA TYR A 128 5.63 -21.48 7.93
C TYR A 128 5.67 -20.02 8.37
N GLN A 129 6.20 -19.79 9.55
CA GLN A 129 6.51 -18.47 10.08
C GLN A 129 8.02 -18.29 10.07
N GLY A 130 8.51 -17.30 9.33
CA GLY A 130 9.91 -16.93 9.33
C GLY A 130 10.34 -16.42 10.70
N ASN A 131 11.41 -16.96 11.23
CA ASN A 131 12.03 -16.47 12.45
C ASN A 131 13.13 -15.46 12.10
N GLY A 132 13.28 -14.44 12.91
CA GLY A 132 14.33 -13.44 12.80
C GLY A 132 14.39 -12.60 14.07
N THR A 133 15.47 -11.87 14.26
CA THR A 133 15.62 -10.88 15.31
C THR A 133 15.10 -9.56 14.75
N PRO A 134 14.05 -8.96 15.36
CA PRO A 134 13.61 -7.64 14.94
C PRO A 134 14.72 -6.61 15.07
N GLU A 135 14.78 -5.70 14.11
CA GLU A 135 15.66 -4.54 14.23
C GLU A 135 15.19 -3.62 15.38
N PRO A 136 16.12 -2.99 16.09
CA PRO A 136 15.74 -2.08 17.17
C PRO A 136 15.07 -0.82 16.63
N PHE A 137 14.37 -0.10 17.47
CA PHE A 137 13.76 1.22 17.19
C PHE A 137 12.81 1.24 16.01
N TYR A 138 12.09 0.14 15.73
CA TYR A 138 11.18 0.00 14.58
C TYR A 138 11.87 0.25 13.23
N THR A 139 13.15 -0.05 13.13
CA THR A 139 13.91 0.11 11.89
C THR A 139 13.38 -0.86 10.82
N LEU A 140 13.06 -0.34 9.66
CA LEU A 140 12.64 -1.12 8.51
C LEU A 140 13.81 -1.23 7.52
N ASN A 141 14.35 -2.43 7.37
CA ASN A 141 15.32 -2.72 6.33
C ASN A 141 14.61 -2.97 5.00
N VAL A 142 14.89 -2.13 4.01
CA VAL A 142 14.34 -2.24 2.67
C VAL A 142 15.43 -2.69 1.71
N THR A 143 15.25 -3.85 1.09
CA THR A 143 16.10 -4.32 0.01
C THR A 143 15.43 -4.06 -1.33
N MET A 144 16.10 -3.33 -2.20
CA MET A 144 15.64 -3.04 -3.55
C MET A 144 16.41 -3.86 -4.58
N GLY A 145 15.70 -4.38 -5.57
CA GLY A 145 16.28 -5.07 -6.72
C GLY A 145 15.73 -4.49 -8.02
N LEU A 146 16.60 -4.33 -9.02
CA LEU A 146 16.20 -3.94 -10.37
C LEU A 146 16.35 -5.14 -11.30
N VAL A 147 15.29 -5.47 -11.99
CA VAL A 147 15.25 -6.58 -12.95
C VAL A 147 14.79 -6.05 -14.29
N PRO A 148 15.46 -6.38 -15.42
CA PRO A 148 15.01 -6.01 -16.74
C PRO A 148 13.63 -6.65 -17.03
N LEU A 149 12.61 -5.81 -17.25
CA LEU A 149 11.22 -6.24 -17.37
C LEU A 149 11.01 -7.21 -18.53
N ASP A 150 11.65 -6.96 -19.66
CA ASP A 150 11.48 -7.79 -20.86
C ASP A 150 11.99 -9.20 -20.65
N LYS A 151 13.17 -9.35 -20.01
CA LYS A 151 13.72 -10.66 -19.64
C LYS A 151 12.85 -11.39 -18.62
N LEU A 152 12.30 -10.65 -17.66
CA LEU A 152 11.39 -11.22 -16.67
C LEU A 152 10.10 -11.75 -17.33
N ARG A 153 9.52 -10.97 -18.27
CA ARG A 153 8.34 -11.37 -19.03
C ARG A 153 8.62 -12.60 -19.91
N GLU A 154 9.73 -12.60 -20.65
CA GLU A 154 10.14 -13.72 -21.49
C GLU A 154 10.29 -14.99 -20.66
N THR A 155 10.96 -14.89 -19.52
CA THR A 155 11.15 -16.03 -18.60
C THR A 155 9.81 -16.55 -18.07
N ALA A 156 8.92 -15.68 -17.59
CA ALA A 156 7.62 -16.07 -17.08
C ALA A 156 6.78 -16.75 -18.17
N HIS A 157 6.74 -16.19 -19.38
CA HIS A 157 6.02 -16.75 -20.51
C HIS A 157 6.61 -18.11 -20.95
N GLY A 158 7.92 -18.31 -20.83
CA GLY A 158 8.56 -19.60 -21.06
C GLY A 158 8.04 -20.72 -20.15
N TYR A 159 7.55 -20.36 -18.95
CA TYR A 159 6.86 -21.27 -18.03
C TYR A 159 5.33 -21.26 -18.18
N GLY A 160 4.78 -20.57 -19.18
CA GLY A 160 3.34 -20.43 -19.35
C GLY A 160 2.65 -19.62 -18.25
N ALA A 161 3.39 -18.78 -17.54
CA ALA A 161 2.92 -18.05 -16.36
C ALA A 161 2.94 -16.53 -16.58
N SER A 162 2.09 -15.81 -15.83
CA SER A 162 2.22 -14.37 -15.69
C SER A 162 3.43 -14.01 -14.83
N VAL A 163 3.89 -12.76 -14.92
CA VAL A 163 5.00 -12.28 -14.06
C VAL A 163 4.68 -12.44 -12.57
N THR A 164 3.44 -12.20 -12.17
CA THR A 164 3.01 -12.36 -10.76
C THR A 164 3.09 -13.81 -10.31
N GLU A 165 2.59 -14.76 -11.11
CA GLU A 165 2.67 -16.19 -10.81
C GLU A 165 4.12 -16.68 -10.75
N TYR A 166 4.94 -16.26 -11.70
CA TYR A 166 6.35 -16.60 -11.72
C TYR A 166 7.07 -16.10 -10.45
N LEU A 167 6.89 -14.82 -10.09
CA LEU A 167 7.52 -14.26 -8.88
C LEU A 167 6.99 -14.91 -7.61
N ALA A 168 5.70 -15.24 -7.54
CA ALA A 168 5.13 -15.98 -6.42
C ALA A 168 5.76 -17.37 -6.28
N ALA A 169 5.94 -18.10 -7.39
CA ALA A 169 6.61 -19.40 -7.40
C ALA A 169 8.06 -19.30 -6.93
N VAL A 170 8.81 -18.31 -7.40
CA VAL A 170 10.19 -18.05 -6.97
C VAL A 170 10.26 -17.75 -5.48
N LEU A 171 9.32 -16.97 -4.95
CA LEU A 171 9.26 -16.66 -3.51
C LEU A 171 8.94 -17.91 -2.69
N ILE A 172 8.00 -18.75 -3.13
CA ILE A 172 7.67 -20.02 -2.47
C ILE A 172 8.92 -20.92 -2.42
N GLU A 173 9.63 -21.09 -3.53
CA GLU A 173 10.84 -21.91 -3.57
C GLU A 173 11.95 -21.36 -2.66
N ALA A 174 12.12 -20.03 -2.61
CA ALA A 174 13.07 -19.40 -1.70
C ALA A 174 12.73 -19.67 -0.22
N ILE A 175 11.45 -19.63 0.14
CA ILE A 175 10.97 -19.93 1.50
C ILE A 175 11.18 -21.43 1.82
N LEU A 176 10.88 -22.33 0.90
CA LEU A 176 11.13 -23.77 1.06
C LEU A 176 12.63 -24.06 1.22
N ALA A 177 13.47 -23.43 0.41
CA ALA A 177 14.93 -23.55 0.54
C ALA A 177 15.43 -23.04 1.90
N LYS A 178 14.82 -21.97 2.44
CA LYS A 178 15.11 -21.48 3.78
C LYS A 178 14.72 -22.52 4.84
N GLN A 179 13.53 -23.11 4.76
CA GLN A 179 13.09 -24.14 5.70
C GLN A 179 14.04 -25.35 5.71
N ARG A 180 14.53 -25.80 4.53
CA ARG A 180 15.52 -26.89 4.42
C ARG A 180 16.84 -26.53 5.12
N ARG A 181 17.33 -25.31 4.94
CA ARG A 181 18.55 -24.83 5.59
C ARG A 181 18.43 -24.73 7.12
N GLU A 182 17.21 -24.47 7.62
CA GLU A 182 16.93 -24.45 9.06
C GLU A 182 16.88 -25.87 9.69
N GLY A 183 17.09 -26.94 8.91
CA GLY A 183 17.12 -28.32 9.38
C GLY A 183 15.76 -28.84 9.87
N ARG A 184 14.65 -28.28 9.40
CA ARG A 184 13.32 -28.75 9.78
C ARG A 184 13.06 -30.15 9.29
N ARG A 185 12.62 -31.03 10.19
CA ARG A 185 12.29 -32.44 9.86
C ARG A 185 11.13 -32.55 8.86
N ARG A 186 10.24 -31.55 8.81
CA ARG A 186 9.10 -31.49 7.91
C ARG A 186 8.88 -30.07 7.43
N GLU A 187 8.78 -29.89 6.12
CA GLU A 187 8.39 -28.63 5.52
C GLU A 187 6.94 -28.27 5.90
N LEU A 188 6.76 -27.01 6.30
CA LEU A 188 5.44 -26.46 6.55
C LEU A 188 4.90 -25.81 5.26
N PRO A 189 3.59 -25.76 5.08
CA PRO A 189 2.98 -25.05 3.95
C PRO A 189 3.48 -23.59 3.89
N VAL A 190 3.69 -23.09 2.68
CA VAL A 190 3.94 -21.68 2.43
C VAL A 190 2.62 -21.03 2.05
N ALA A 191 2.25 -19.97 2.75
CA ALA A 191 1.10 -19.14 2.40
C ALA A 191 1.59 -17.77 1.94
N LEU A 192 1.13 -17.34 0.77
CA LEU A 192 1.37 -16.01 0.24
C LEU A 192 0.06 -15.25 0.22
N ALA A 193 0.11 -13.99 0.60
CA ALA A 193 -1.01 -13.07 0.47
C ALA A 193 -0.76 -12.17 -0.74
N VAL A 194 -1.58 -12.30 -1.78
CA VAL A 194 -1.46 -11.49 -3.00
C VAL A 194 -2.62 -10.51 -3.07
N PRO A 195 -2.37 -9.19 -2.91
CA PRO A 195 -3.42 -8.20 -3.02
C PRO A 195 -3.76 -7.93 -4.48
N ILE A 196 -5.05 -8.03 -4.81
CA ILE A 196 -5.61 -7.77 -6.13
C ILE A 196 -6.39 -6.47 -6.10
N ASN A 197 -6.06 -5.53 -6.99
CA ASN A 197 -6.85 -4.31 -7.18
C ASN A 197 -8.19 -4.66 -7.83
N LEU A 198 -9.29 -4.30 -7.17
CA LEU A 198 -10.63 -4.61 -7.65
C LEU A 198 -11.19 -3.58 -8.65
N ARG A 199 -10.57 -2.41 -8.79
CA ARG A 199 -11.08 -1.33 -9.68
C ARG A 199 -11.17 -1.73 -11.15
N PRO A 200 -10.31 -2.57 -11.73
CA PRO A 200 -10.49 -3.07 -13.10
C PRO A 200 -11.72 -3.98 -13.28
N HIS A 201 -12.19 -4.58 -12.17
CA HIS A 201 -13.30 -5.55 -12.19
C HIS A 201 -14.64 -4.92 -11.79
N PHE A 202 -14.61 -3.76 -11.13
CA PHE A 202 -15.79 -3.06 -10.63
C PHE A 202 -15.68 -1.57 -10.95
N PRO A 203 -16.71 -0.93 -11.49
CA PRO A 203 -16.66 0.47 -11.91
C PRO A 203 -16.64 1.42 -10.69
N SER A 204 -15.52 1.49 -10.00
CA SER A 204 -15.29 2.37 -8.87
C SER A 204 -14.05 3.24 -9.09
N LYS A 205 -14.16 4.50 -8.70
CA LYS A 205 -13.05 5.47 -8.70
C LYS A 205 -12.59 5.80 -7.27
N THR A 206 -12.97 4.97 -6.30
CA THR A 206 -12.61 5.19 -4.91
C THR A 206 -11.10 5.25 -4.74
N LEU A 207 -10.63 6.17 -3.90
CA LEU A 207 -9.25 6.24 -3.45
C LEU A 207 -9.04 5.48 -2.14
N ARG A 208 -10.12 4.99 -1.52
CA ARG A 208 -10.05 4.14 -0.32
C ARG A 208 -9.59 2.74 -0.67
N ASN A 209 -9.37 1.93 0.36
CA ASN A 209 -9.04 0.52 0.16
C ASN A 209 -10.11 -0.19 -0.68
N PHE A 210 -9.69 -0.77 -1.80
CA PHE A 210 -10.56 -1.59 -2.65
C PHE A 210 -9.73 -2.70 -3.30
N ILE A 211 -9.26 -3.62 -2.47
CA ILE A 211 -8.42 -4.75 -2.83
C ILE A 211 -9.04 -6.05 -2.30
N LEU A 212 -8.76 -7.15 -2.95
CA LEU A 212 -9.00 -8.50 -2.43
C LEU A 212 -7.65 -9.17 -2.20
N THR A 213 -7.48 -9.82 -1.08
CA THR A 213 -6.29 -10.65 -0.83
C THR A 213 -6.65 -12.11 -1.11
N VAL A 214 -5.89 -12.75 -1.94
CA VAL A 214 -5.97 -14.17 -2.29
C VAL A 214 -4.72 -14.88 -1.82
#